data_1efb9f7de96099566630929caf16684c
#
_entry.id   1efb9f7de96099566630929caf16684c
#
_cell.length_a   1.000
_cell.length_b   1.000
_cell.length_c   1.000
_cell.angle_alpha   90.00
_cell.angle_beta   90.00
_cell.angle_gamma   90.00
#
_symmetry.space_group_name_H-M   'P 1'
#
loop_
_entity.id
_entity.type
_entity.pdbx_description
1 polymer ?
#
loop_
_entity_poly.entity_id
_entity_poly.type
_entity_poly.pdbx_seq_one_letter_code
_entity_poly.pdbx_strand_id
1 'polypeptide(L)' 'HPSGYKDILIRNLEEVESLDPKREAARIASTVGARKKRLIMERAKELGVKILNP' A
#
# COMPACT_ATOMS: atom_id res chain seq x y z
N HIS A 1 -7.95 2.15 -13.70
CA HIS A 1 -7.52 0.84 -13.24
C HIS A 1 -8.65 -0.18 -13.39
N PRO A 2 -8.39 -1.37 -13.95
CA PRO A 2 -9.46 -2.33 -14.24
C PRO A 2 -10.29 -2.76 -13.03
N SER A 3 -9.68 -2.76 -11.86
CA SER A 3 -10.39 -3.15 -10.63
C SER A 3 -11.18 -2.01 -10.00
N GLY A 4 -11.07 -0.81 -10.56
CA GLY A 4 -11.74 0.35 -9.99
C GLY A 4 -11.06 0.97 -8.79
N TYR A 5 -9.92 0.43 -8.37
CA TYR A 5 -9.14 1.01 -7.27
C TYR A 5 -8.27 2.15 -7.74
N LYS A 6 -8.11 3.12 -6.86
CA LYS A 6 -7.22 4.24 -7.11
C LYS A 6 -5.81 3.89 -6.64
N ASP A 7 -4.81 4.11 -7.47
CA ASP A 7 -3.42 3.85 -7.13
C ASP A 7 -2.87 4.97 -6.26
N ILE A 8 -2.40 4.62 -5.07
CA ILE A 8 -1.79 5.60 -4.16
C ILE A 8 -0.36 5.16 -3.88
N LEU A 9 0.59 6.03 -4.19
CA LEU A 9 1.99 5.73 -3.94
C LEU A 9 2.30 5.83 -2.46
N ILE A 10 2.86 4.77 -1.91
CA ILE A 10 3.16 4.65 -0.48
C ILE A 10 4.66 4.67 -0.24
N ARG A 11 5.10 5.51 0.67
CA ARG A 11 6.51 5.63 1.06
C ARG A 11 6.77 5.24 2.50
N ASN A 12 5.73 5.23 3.33
CA ASN A 12 5.87 4.86 4.73
C ASN A 12 4.57 4.27 5.27
N LEU A 13 4.64 3.78 6.52
CA LEU A 13 3.49 3.14 7.16
C LEU A 13 2.30 4.09 7.37
N GLU A 14 2.59 5.34 7.68
CA GLU A 14 1.53 6.31 7.92
C GLU A 14 0.66 6.50 6.69
N GLU A 15 1.26 6.49 5.52
CA GLU A 15 0.51 6.61 4.27
C GLU A 15 -0.41 5.43 4.05
N VAL A 16 0.05 4.22 4.39
CA VAL A 16 -0.78 3.02 4.29
C VAL A 16 -2.00 3.12 5.21
N GLU A 17 -1.79 3.60 6.42
CA GLU A 17 -2.87 3.69 7.40
C GLU A 17 -3.92 4.71 7.02
N SER A 18 -3.57 5.69 6.20
CA SER A 18 -4.52 6.71 5.75
C SER A 18 -5.30 6.31 4.51
N LEU A 19 -4.98 5.16 3.92
CA LEU A 19 -5.69 4.69 2.73
C LEU A 19 -7.06 4.11 3.07
N ASP A 20 -7.97 4.23 2.10
CA ASP A 20 -9.27 3.59 2.18
C ASP A 20 -9.16 2.21 1.52
N PRO A 21 -9.20 1.11 2.30
CA PRO A 21 -9.01 -0.23 1.75
C PRO A 21 -10.06 -0.64 0.73
N LYS A 22 -11.22 0.03 0.73
CA LYS A 22 -12.29 -0.31 -0.20
C LYS A 22 -12.17 0.41 -1.53
N ARG A 23 -11.49 1.54 -1.57
CA ARG A 23 -11.42 2.37 -2.77
C ARG A 23 -10.02 2.57 -3.30
N GLU A 24 -9.03 2.41 -2.47
CA GLU A 24 -7.65 2.70 -2.81
C GLU A 24 -6.77 1.48 -2.64
N ALA A 25 -5.75 1.39 -3.49
CA ALA A 25 -4.76 0.33 -3.39
C ALA A 25 -3.39 0.96 -3.23
N ALA A 26 -2.53 0.29 -2.50
CA ALA A 26 -1.20 0.79 -2.23
C ALA A 26 -0.19 0.35 -3.29
N ARG A 27 0.62 1.28 -3.72
CA ARG A 27 1.75 1.00 -4.61
C ARG A 27 3.01 1.42 -3.87
N ILE A 28 3.88 0.49 -3.59
CA ILE A 28 5.10 0.77 -2.84
C ILE A 28 6.12 1.45 -3.73
N ALA A 29 6.63 2.60 -3.28
CA ALA A 29 7.63 3.34 -4.03
C ALA A 29 8.93 2.54 -4.13
N SER A 30 9.60 2.64 -5.28
CA SER A 30 10.85 1.91 -5.52
C SER A 30 11.98 2.36 -4.59
N THR A 31 11.87 3.55 -4.03
CA THR A 31 12.84 4.09 -3.08
C THR A 31 12.72 3.48 -1.68
N VAL A 32 11.65 2.74 -1.43
CA VAL A 32 11.43 2.09 -0.15
C VAL A 32 12.31 0.85 -0.04
N GLY A 33 13.11 0.76 1.02
CA GLY A 33 13.98 -0.38 1.26
C GLY A 33 13.20 -1.65 1.58
N ALA A 34 13.87 -2.81 1.47
CA ALA A 34 13.24 -4.10 1.66
C ALA A 34 12.57 -4.24 3.03
N ARG A 35 13.21 -3.75 4.08
CA ARG A 35 12.65 -3.83 5.43
C ARG A 35 11.37 -3.04 5.55
N LYS A 36 11.37 -1.81 5.06
CA LYS A 36 10.21 -0.95 5.11
C LYS A 36 9.07 -1.51 4.26
N LYS A 37 9.43 -2.01 3.08
CA LYS A 37 8.47 -2.63 2.18
C LYS A 37 7.74 -3.76 2.88
N ARG A 38 8.46 -4.61 3.58
CA ARG A 38 7.87 -5.72 4.30
C ARG A 38 6.91 -5.26 5.38
N LEU A 39 7.31 -4.24 6.15
CA LEU A 39 6.46 -3.69 7.20
C LEU A 39 5.18 -3.08 6.61
N ILE A 40 5.32 -2.38 5.50
CA ILE A 40 4.17 -1.78 4.80
C ILE A 40 3.22 -2.87 4.33
N MET A 41 3.76 -3.93 3.76
CA MET A 41 2.94 -5.05 3.27
C MET A 41 2.17 -5.73 4.39
N GLU A 42 2.83 -5.96 5.53
CA GLU A 42 2.19 -6.56 6.68
C GLU A 42 1.07 -5.67 7.22
N ARG A 43 1.34 -4.38 7.31
CA ARG A 43 0.34 -3.42 7.78
C ARG A 43 -0.84 -3.33 6.84
N ALA A 44 -0.57 -3.30 5.54
CA ALA A 44 -1.63 -3.26 4.55
C ALA A 44 -2.51 -4.50 4.66
N LYS A 45 -1.93 -5.64 4.91
CA LYS A 45 -2.67 -6.88 5.07
C LYS A 45 -3.59 -6.82 6.28
N GLU A 46 -3.12 -6.27 7.38
CA GLU A 46 -3.93 -6.11 8.59
C GLU A 46 -5.11 -5.16 8.36
N LEU A 47 -4.88 -4.11 7.60
CA LEU A 47 -5.91 -3.11 7.31
C LEU A 47 -6.82 -3.52 6.16
N GLY A 48 -6.47 -4.58 5.44
CA GLY A 48 -7.22 -5.01 4.29
C GLY A 48 -6.92 -4.22 3.03
N VAL A 49 -5.83 -3.47 3.01
CA VAL A 49 -5.42 -2.68 1.84
C VAL A 49 -4.73 -3.58 0.82
N LYS A 50 -5.11 -3.43 -0.43
CA LYS A 50 -4.52 -4.20 -1.53
C LYS A 50 -3.19 -3.60 -1.94
N ILE A 51 -2.17 -4.46 -2.12
CA ILE A 51 -0.86 -4.04 -2.61
C ILE A 51 -0.77 -4.39 -4.09
N LEU A 52 -0.51 -3.40 -4.93
CA LEU A 52 -0.45 -3.59 -6.37
C LEU A 52 0.89 -4.14 -6.87
N ASN A 53 1.97 -3.84 -6.18
CA ASN A 53 3.30 -4.31 -6.57
C ASN A 53 4.08 -4.86 -5.38
N PRO A 54 3.64 -5.97 -4.82
CA PRO A 54 4.30 -6.57 -3.66
C PRO A 54 5.75 -6.99 -3.90
#